data_666995dd9c1897b15a691cbbcc9d6b26
#
_entry.id   666995dd9c1897b15a691cbbcc9d6b26
#
_cell.length_a   1.000
_cell.length_b   1.000
_cell.length_c   1.000
_cell.angle_alpha   90.00
_cell.angle_beta   90.00
_cell.angle_gamma   90.00
#
_symmetry.space_group_name_H-M   'P 1'
#
loop_
_entity.id
_entity.type
_entity.pdbx_description
1 polymer ?
#
loop_
_entity_poly.entity_id
_entity_poly.type
_entity_poly.pdbx_seq_one_letter_code
_entity_poly.pdbx_strand_id
1 'polypeptide(L)'
;MSQVVECVPNFSEGRNSEIVDALAGVVRSVPGVVLLDETKDPDHHRAVVTFAGRPYAVAEVAYQMARMASQLIDLRNHHGEHPRVGATDVMPFVPIRGVSMQDCVQLARMVGQRIGNELKIPVFLYEQAATRPERKQLEWIRKGGLKGLADRMASDPAWVPDFGPKLLHQTAGELTGLVVRYDL
;
A
#
# COMPACT_ATOMS: atom_id res chain seq x y z
N MET A 1 12.88 -8.86 -24.51
CA MET A 1 13.38 -7.79 -23.60
C MET A 1 12.96 -8.14 -22.17
N SER A 2 13.82 -7.88 -21.18
CA SER A 2 13.44 -8.13 -19.77
C SER A 2 12.37 -7.15 -19.32
N GLN A 3 11.28 -7.66 -18.73
CA GLN A 3 10.22 -6.84 -18.14
C GLN A 3 10.69 -6.26 -16.80
N VAL A 4 10.41 -4.97 -16.56
CA VAL A 4 10.75 -4.27 -15.32
C VAL A 4 9.57 -3.40 -14.87
N VAL A 5 9.17 -3.60 -13.63
CA VAL A 5 8.19 -2.78 -12.89
C VAL A 5 8.90 -2.18 -11.68
N GLU A 6 8.59 -0.95 -11.36
CA GLU A 6 8.95 -0.29 -10.11
C GLU A 6 7.76 -0.31 -9.16
N CYS A 7 8.04 -0.40 -7.85
CA CYS A 7 7.07 -0.21 -6.80
C CYS A 7 7.61 0.76 -5.75
N VAL A 8 6.75 1.67 -5.28
CA VAL A 8 7.15 2.77 -4.38
C VAL A 8 6.19 2.85 -3.17
N PRO A 9 6.09 1.78 -2.36
CA PRO A 9 5.20 1.79 -1.22
C PRO A 9 5.57 2.84 -0.18
N ASN A 10 4.55 3.44 0.40
CA ASN A 10 4.66 4.36 1.52
C ASN A 10 4.11 3.68 2.78
N PHE A 11 4.84 3.80 3.87
CA PHE A 11 4.50 3.23 5.16
C PHE A 11 4.30 4.31 6.22
N SER A 12 3.36 4.10 7.13
CA SER A 12 3.07 5.01 8.25
C SER A 12 4.04 4.74 9.41
N GLU A 13 5.34 4.79 9.13
CA GLU A 13 6.44 4.70 10.09
C GLU A 13 7.64 5.49 9.56
N GLY A 14 8.14 6.42 10.34
CA GLY A 14 9.28 7.25 9.95
C GLY A 14 10.26 7.51 11.10
N ARG A 15 10.01 6.93 12.29
CA ARG A 15 10.78 7.15 13.51
C ARG A 15 11.57 5.92 13.93
N ASN A 16 10.96 4.75 13.85
CA ASN A 16 11.63 3.50 14.19
C ASN A 16 12.40 2.94 12.98
N SER A 17 13.73 3.12 13.01
CA SER A 17 14.62 2.64 11.94
C SER A 17 14.56 1.12 11.78
N GLU A 18 14.41 0.36 12.87
CA GLU A 18 14.40 -1.12 12.82
C GLU A 18 13.20 -1.63 11.99
N ILE A 19 12.05 -0.96 12.09
CA ILE A 19 10.87 -1.31 11.28
C ILE A 19 11.13 -0.99 9.81
N VAL A 20 11.69 0.18 9.51
CA VAL A 20 11.98 0.59 8.12
C VAL A 20 13.03 -0.33 7.51
N ASP A 21 14.12 -0.63 8.25
CA ASP A 21 15.16 -1.56 7.82
C ASP A 21 14.62 -2.98 7.58
N ALA A 22 13.68 -3.44 8.43
CA ALA A 22 13.00 -4.73 8.26
C ALA A 22 12.17 -4.77 6.97
N LEU A 23 11.41 -3.69 6.67
CA LEU A 23 10.67 -3.56 5.44
C LEU A 23 11.60 -3.58 4.22
N ALA A 24 12.69 -2.81 4.23
CA ALA A 24 13.69 -2.83 3.15
C ALA A 24 14.39 -4.20 3.04
N GLY A 25 14.56 -4.91 4.15
CA GLY A 25 15.08 -6.27 4.20
C GLY A 25 14.26 -7.27 3.38
N VAL A 26 12.93 -7.09 3.30
CA VAL A 26 12.06 -7.91 2.45
C VAL A 26 12.48 -7.81 0.98
N VAL A 27 12.80 -6.62 0.50
CA VAL A 27 13.25 -6.42 -0.89
C VAL A 27 14.52 -7.23 -1.16
N ARG A 28 15.48 -7.18 -0.23
CA ARG A 28 16.77 -7.86 -0.36
C ARG A 28 16.64 -9.38 -0.31
N SER A 29 15.55 -9.92 0.24
CA SER A 29 15.32 -11.36 0.38
C SER A 29 14.74 -12.03 -0.87
N VAL A 30 14.21 -11.27 -1.82
CA VAL A 30 13.54 -11.81 -3.02
C VAL A 30 14.44 -11.68 -4.25
N PRO A 31 14.88 -12.80 -4.87
CA PRO A 31 15.72 -12.77 -6.07
C PRO A 31 15.04 -12.05 -7.24
N GLY A 32 15.80 -11.21 -7.95
CA GLY A 32 15.33 -10.52 -9.15
C GLY A 32 14.61 -9.19 -8.86
N VAL A 33 14.65 -8.72 -7.62
CA VAL A 33 14.24 -7.39 -7.20
C VAL A 33 15.44 -6.64 -6.64
N VAL A 34 15.54 -5.35 -6.94
CA VAL A 34 16.62 -4.48 -6.48
C VAL A 34 16.01 -3.33 -5.69
N LEU A 35 16.51 -3.11 -4.48
CA LEU A 35 16.23 -1.91 -3.70
C LEU A 35 16.91 -0.73 -4.36
N LEU A 36 16.15 0.30 -4.70
CA LEU A 36 16.64 1.52 -5.35
C LEU A 36 16.85 2.65 -4.36
N ASP A 37 15.89 2.81 -3.43
CA ASP A 37 15.92 3.89 -2.45
C ASP A 37 15.15 3.52 -1.18
N GLU A 38 15.53 4.13 -0.05
CA GLU A 38 14.89 4.00 1.24
C GLU A 38 14.99 5.34 1.95
N THR A 39 13.84 6.00 2.15
CA THR A 39 13.77 7.28 2.85
C THR A 39 12.79 7.20 4.00
N LYS A 40 13.06 7.98 5.05
CA LYS A 40 12.16 8.15 6.19
C LYS A 40 12.11 9.62 6.64
N ASP A 41 10.95 10.01 7.09
CA ASP A 41 10.67 11.35 7.58
C ASP A 41 10.00 11.27 8.98
N PRO A 42 10.72 11.64 10.05
CA PRO A 42 10.19 11.58 11.41
C PRO A 42 9.06 12.59 11.70
N ASP A 43 9.03 13.73 11.01
CA ASP A 43 8.01 14.77 11.20
C ASP A 43 6.69 14.36 10.55
N HIS A 44 6.75 13.89 9.33
CA HIS A 44 5.60 13.28 8.64
C HIS A 44 5.27 11.88 9.17
N HIS A 45 6.19 11.28 9.93
CA HIS A 45 6.11 9.91 10.44
C HIS A 45 5.78 8.90 9.33
N ARG A 46 6.59 8.95 8.27
CA ARG A 46 6.41 8.18 7.03
C ARG A 46 7.74 7.66 6.51
N ALA A 47 7.74 6.46 5.95
CA ALA A 47 8.84 5.95 5.14
C ALA A 47 8.37 5.63 3.73
N VAL A 48 9.29 5.72 2.78
CA VAL A 48 9.11 5.32 1.39
C VAL A 48 10.23 4.36 1.03
N VAL A 49 9.87 3.23 0.43
CA VAL A 49 10.84 2.25 -0.05
C VAL A 49 10.62 2.06 -1.55
N THR A 50 11.64 2.31 -2.36
CA THR A 50 11.57 2.19 -3.80
C THR A 50 12.34 0.96 -4.26
N PHE A 51 11.70 0.11 -5.04
CA PHE A 51 12.34 -1.09 -5.59
C PHE A 51 11.82 -1.42 -6.98
N ALA A 52 12.62 -2.12 -7.76
CA ALA A 52 12.26 -2.54 -9.11
C ALA A 52 12.72 -3.96 -9.41
N GLY A 53 12.05 -4.61 -10.35
CA GLY A 53 12.38 -5.97 -10.75
C GLY A 53 11.39 -6.56 -11.72
N ARG A 54 11.41 -7.89 -11.85
CA ARG A 54 10.42 -8.60 -12.66
C ARG A 54 9.02 -8.47 -12.04
N PRO A 55 7.95 -8.33 -12.84
CA PRO A 55 6.60 -8.04 -12.35
C PRO A 55 6.13 -8.91 -11.17
N TYR A 56 6.22 -10.23 -11.29
CA TYR A 56 5.75 -11.13 -10.23
C TYR A 56 6.66 -11.14 -8.98
N ALA A 57 7.96 -10.90 -9.14
CA ALA A 57 8.88 -10.78 -8.01
C ALA A 57 8.61 -9.48 -7.24
N VAL A 58 8.36 -8.37 -7.95
CA VAL A 58 7.92 -7.09 -7.36
C VAL A 58 6.58 -7.25 -6.63
N ALA A 59 5.63 -7.96 -7.22
CA ALA A 59 4.34 -8.25 -6.60
C ALA A 59 4.47 -9.06 -5.30
N GLU A 60 5.39 -10.04 -5.27
CA GLU A 60 5.67 -10.83 -4.05
C GLU A 60 6.29 -9.96 -2.95
N VAL A 61 7.28 -9.14 -3.27
CA VAL A 61 7.86 -8.17 -2.33
C VAL A 61 6.77 -7.25 -1.76
N ALA A 62 5.94 -6.67 -2.63
CA ALA A 62 4.86 -5.77 -2.25
C ALA A 62 3.90 -6.43 -1.25
N TYR A 63 3.49 -7.67 -1.50
CA TYR A 63 2.65 -8.43 -0.57
C TYR A 63 3.34 -8.70 0.76
N GLN A 64 4.59 -9.15 0.75
CA GLN A 64 5.35 -9.46 1.98
C GLN A 64 5.58 -8.19 2.82
N MET A 65 5.83 -7.04 2.17
CA MET A 65 5.96 -5.76 2.86
C MET A 65 4.63 -5.33 3.50
N ALA A 66 3.51 -5.47 2.80
CA ALA A 66 2.19 -5.18 3.37
C ALA A 66 1.90 -6.07 4.59
N ARG A 67 2.23 -7.35 4.51
CA ARG A 67 2.10 -8.29 5.63
C ARG A 67 2.99 -7.87 6.82
N MET A 68 4.25 -7.55 6.58
CA MET A 68 5.16 -7.13 7.63
C MET A 68 4.73 -5.79 8.25
N ALA A 69 4.33 -4.80 7.45
CA ALA A 69 3.83 -3.53 7.92
C ALA A 69 2.60 -3.69 8.83
N SER A 70 1.67 -4.59 8.47
CA SER A 70 0.48 -4.85 9.27
C SER A 70 0.79 -5.48 10.64
N GLN A 71 1.95 -6.11 10.79
CA GLN A 71 2.39 -6.73 12.05
C GLN A 71 3.23 -5.78 12.92
N LEU A 72 3.96 -4.85 12.31
CA LEU A 72 4.94 -4.01 13.01
C LEU A 72 4.47 -2.59 13.26
N ILE A 73 3.54 -2.06 12.47
CA ILE A 73 3.11 -0.66 12.55
C ILE A 73 1.75 -0.57 13.24
N ASP A 74 1.73 0.07 14.42
CA ASP A 74 0.51 0.32 15.19
C ASP A 74 -0.02 1.75 14.96
N LEU A 75 -1.10 1.87 14.20
CA LEU A 75 -1.71 3.17 13.87
C LEU A 75 -2.50 3.82 15.04
N ARG A 76 -2.78 3.11 16.11
CA ARG A 76 -3.50 3.67 17.29
C ARG A 76 -2.68 4.74 17.99
N ASN A 77 -1.36 4.59 18.01
CA ASN A 77 -0.41 5.49 18.66
C ASN A 77 0.34 6.38 17.66
N HIS A 78 -0.15 6.48 16.43
CA HIS A 78 0.55 7.19 15.38
C HIS A 78 0.16 8.67 15.32
N HIS A 79 1.13 9.54 15.54
CA HIS A 79 1.01 10.99 15.39
C HIS A 79 2.03 11.49 14.36
N GLY A 80 1.56 12.10 13.28
CA GLY A 80 2.37 12.68 12.21
C GLY A 80 1.50 13.56 11.32
N GLU A 81 2.11 14.51 10.62
CA GLU A 81 1.40 15.50 9.80
C GLU A 81 0.87 14.92 8.47
N HIS A 82 1.45 13.80 8.00
CA HIS A 82 1.04 13.21 6.74
C HIS A 82 -0.34 12.52 6.85
N PRO A 83 -1.32 12.86 5.98
CA PRO A 83 -2.59 12.14 5.94
C PRO A 83 -2.37 10.70 5.52
N ARG A 84 -2.93 9.75 6.28
CA ARG A 84 -2.76 8.32 6.10
C ARG A 84 -4.06 7.57 6.29
N VAL A 85 -4.15 6.40 5.65
CA VAL A 85 -5.30 5.50 5.76
C VAL A 85 -4.88 4.04 6.05
N GLY A 86 -3.59 3.76 6.24
CA GLY A 86 -3.10 2.42 6.51
C GLY A 86 -1.67 2.36 7.03
N ALA A 87 -1.26 1.22 7.58
CA ALA A 87 0.14 0.92 7.90
C ALA A 87 1.00 0.92 6.62
N THR A 88 0.53 0.25 5.57
CA THR A 88 0.91 0.53 4.18
C THR A 88 -0.12 1.51 3.64
N ASP A 89 0.27 2.77 3.50
CA ASP A 89 -0.66 3.82 3.11
C ASP A 89 -0.94 3.78 1.60
N VAL A 90 0.10 3.62 0.78
CA VAL A 90 -0.02 3.46 -0.68
C VAL A 90 1.02 2.48 -1.21
N MET A 91 0.68 1.84 -2.32
CA MET A 91 1.54 0.84 -2.97
C MET A 91 1.44 0.96 -4.50
N PRO A 92 2.14 1.92 -5.10
CA PRO A 92 2.13 2.13 -6.55
C PRO A 92 3.00 1.12 -7.29
N PHE A 93 2.54 0.70 -8.48
CA PHE A 93 3.30 -0.08 -9.46
C PHE A 93 3.48 0.75 -10.72
N VAL A 94 4.69 0.96 -11.17
CA VAL A 94 5.04 1.85 -12.28
C VAL A 94 5.68 1.04 -13.41
N PRO A 95 5.18 1.12 -14.66
CA PRO A 95 5.79 0.44 -15.78
C PRO A 95 7.09 1.11 -16.19
N ILE A 96 8.21 0.38 -16.17
CA ILE A 96 9.54 0.92 -16.54
C ILE A 96 9.98 0.43 -17.91
N ARG A 97 9.91 -0.89 -18.16
CA ARG A 97 10.36 -1.46 -19.43
C ARG A 97 9.65 -2.74 -19.76
N GLY A 98 9.16 -2.86 -21.00
CA GLY A 98 8.53 -4.07 -21.52
C GLY A 98 7.25 -4.49 -20.78
N VAL A 99 6.63 -3.55 -20.06
CA VAL A 99 5.40 -3.70 -19.29
C VAL A 99 4.50 -2.52 -19.61
N SER A 100 3.23 -2.75 -19.82
CA SER A 100 2.24 -1.70 -20.03
C SER A 100 1.61 -1.25 -18.70
N MET A 101 0.94 -0.10 -18.71
CA MET A 101 0.11 0.34 -17.59
C MET A 101 -0.97 -0.70 -17.25
N GLN A 102 -1.55 -1.34 -18.28
CA GLN A 102 -2.57 -2.36 -18.06
C GLN A 102 -2.01 -3.60 -17.34
N ASP A 103 -0.77 -4.01 -17.63
CA ASP A 103 -0.12 -5.10 -16.89
C ASP A 103 0.06 -4.73 -15.42
N CYS A 104 0.43 -3.48 -15.16
CA CYS A 104 0.55 -2.97 -13.80
C CYS A 104 -0.82 -2.93 -13.08
N VAL A 105 -1.90 -2.52 -13.74
CA VAL A 105 -3.26 -2.61 -13.18
C VAL A 105 -3.60 -4.06 -12.78
N GLN A 106 -3.20 -5.05 -13.58
CA GLN A 106 -3.39 -6.46 -13.22
C GLN A 106 -2.54 -6.87 -12.01
N LEU A 107 -1.29 -6.40 -11.91
CA LEU A 107 -0.45 -6.63 -10.71
C LEU A 107 -1.09 -6.02 -9.47
N ALA A 108 -1.56 -4.78 -9.54
CA ALA A 108 -2.24 -4.11 -8.43
C ALA A 108 -3.47 -4.89 -7.96
N ARG A 109 -4.29 -5.37 -8.89
CA ARG A 109 -5.47 -6.20 -8.58
C ARG A 109 -5.09 -7.52 -7.92
N MET A 110 -4.09 -8.22 -8.47
CA MET A 110 -3.61 -9.49 -7.93
C MET A 110 -3.08 -9.32 -6.49
N VAL A 111 -2.22 -8.32 -6.26
CA VAL A 111 -1.66 -8.06 -4.94
C VAL A 111 -2.74 -7.60 -3.97
N GLY A 112 -3.63 -6.69 -4.40
CA GLY A 112 -4.74 -6.20 -3.59
C GLY A 112 -5.71 -7.31 -3.20
N GLN A 113 -6.05 -8.21 -4.12
CA GLN A 113 -6.89 -9.37 -3.84
C GLN A 113 -6.25 -10.31 -2.82
N ARG A 114 -4.96 -10.57 -2.97
CA ARG A 114 -4.20 -11.43 -2.03
C ARG A 114 -4.16 -10.80 -0.64
N ILE A 115 -3.85 -9.51 -0.54
CA ILE A 115 -3.85 -8.76 0.73
C ILE A 115 -5.23 -8.80 1.38
N GLY A 116 -6.28 -8.50 0.62
CA GLY A 116 -7.65 -8.53 1.15
C GLY A 116 -8.09 -9.90 1.63
N ASN A 117 -7.74 -10.95 0.90
CA ASN A 117 -8.14 -12.32 1.21
C ASN A 117 -7.32 -12.96 2.33
N GLU A 118 -5.99 -12.79 2.32
CA GLU A 118 -5.11 -13.47 3.26
C GLU A 118 -4.86 -12.65 4.53
N LEU A 119 -4.63 -11.33 4.40
CA LEU A 119 -4.34 -10.45 5.53
C LEU A 119 -5.60 -9.81 6.15
N LYS A 120 -6.76 -9.95 5.51
CA LYS A 120 -8.03 -9.33 5.94
C LYS A 120 -7.97 -7.81 6.06
N ILE A 121 -7.18 -7.18 5.18
CA ILE A 121 -7.03 -5.73 5.10
C ILE A 121 -7.94 -5.19 4.00
N PRO A 122 -8.77 -4.16 4.26
CA PRO A 122 -9.55 -3.48 3.22
C PRO A 122 -8.62 -2.84 2.19
N VAL A 123 -8.85 -3.12 0.91
CA VAL A 123 -8.04 -2.60 -0.20
C VAL A 123 -8.90 -1.75 -1.11
N PHE A 124 -8.41 -0.55 -1.42
CA PHE A 124 -9.00 0.37 -2.38
C PHE A 124 -8.07 0.54 -3.57
N LEU A 125 -8.55 0.21 -4.75
CA LEU A 125 -7.84 0.47 -6.00
C LEU A 125 -8.12 1.91 -6.44
N TYR A 126 -7.09 2.61 -6.94
CA TYR A 126 -7.22 4.01 -7.33
C TYR A 126 -6.39 4.36 -8.57
N GLU A 127 -6.43 5.59 -9.03
CA GLU A 127 -5.85 6.06 -10.29
C GLU A 127 -6.28 5.19 -11.47
N GLN A 128 -5.34 4.62 -12.24
CA GLN A 128 -5.63 3.76 -13.39
C GLN A 128 -6.24 2.41 -12.99
N ALA A 129 -6.02 1.95 -11.76
CA ALA A 129 -6.60 0.73 -11.23
C ALA A 129 -8.00 0.94 -10.64
N ALA A 130 -8.45 2.19 -10.44
CA ALA A 130 -9.72 2.52 -9.82
C ALA A 130 -10.89 1.79 -10.46
N THR A 131 -11.74 1.19 -9.63
CA THR A 131 -12.97 0.52 -10.07
C THR A 131 -14.17 1.45 -10.04
N ARG A 132 -14.02 2.65 -9.44
CA ARG A 132 -15.07 3.67 -9.29
C ARG A 132 -14.50 5.08 -9.51
N PRO A 133 -15.28 6.00 -10.13
CA PRO A 133 -14.82 7.38 -10.37
C PRO A 133 -14.40 8.11 -9.09
N GLU A 134 -15.11 7.87 -7.97
CA GLU A 134 -14.87 8.52 -6.67
C GLU A 134 -13.51 8.15 -6.08
N ARG A 135 -12.88 7.08 -6.56
CA ARG A 135 -11.59 6.57 -6.06
C ARG A 135 -10.41 6.88 -6.98
N LYS A 136 -10.68 7.59 -8.08
CA LYS A 136 -9.63 7.89 -9.06
C LYS A 136 -8.56 8.80 -8.47
N GLN A 137 -8.93 9.70 -7.57
CA GLN A 137 -7.99 10.60 -6.89
C GLN A 137 -7.73 10.12 -5.46
N LEU A 138 -6.45 9.97 -5.11
CA LEU A 138 -6.01 9.49 -3.80
C LEU A 138 -6.50 10.39 -2.65
N GLU A 139 -6.56 11.70 -2.87
CA GLU A 139 -7.01 12.68 -1.89
C GLU A 139 -8.43 12.38 -1.39
N TRP A 140 -9.31 11.88 -2.25
CA TRP A 140 -10.66 11.49 -1.85
C TRP A 140 -10.67 10.29 -0.92
N ILE A 141 -9.77 9.32 -1.14
CA ILE A 141 -9.62 8.16 -0.26
C ILE A 141 -9.06 8.59 1.09
N ARG A 142 -8.04 9.45 1.09
CA ARG A 142 -7.38 9.98 2.29
C ARG A 142 -8.19 11.02 3.07
N LYS A 143 -9.27 11.56 2.49
CA LYS A 143 -10.07 12.61 3.12
C LYS A 143 -10.59 12.20 4.49
N GLY A 144 -10.20 12.96 5.52
CA GLY A 144 -10.55 12.68 6.92
C GLY A 144 -9.72 11.56 7.56
N GLY A 145 -8.65 11.09 6.89
CA GLY A 145 -7.76 10.05 7.39
C GLY A 145 -8.47 8.71 7.60
N LEU A 146 -7.88 7.86 8.43
CA LEU A 146 -8.41 6.52 8.70
C LEU A 146 -9.82 6.55 9.29
N LYS A 147 -10.13 7.49 10.20
CA LYS A 147 -11.47 7.64 10.78
C LYS A 147 -12.49 8.02 9.70
N GLY A 148 -12.18 9.03 8.88
CA GLY A 148 -13.08 9.46 7.81
C GLY A 148 -13.32 8.36 6.76
N LEU A 149 -12.32 7.53 6.47
CA LEU A 149 -12.49 6.35 5.62
C LEU A 149 -13.40 5.32 6.28
N ALA A 150 -13.21 5.02 7.57
CA ALA A 150 -14.04 4.10 8.32
C ALA A 150 -15.53 4.54 8.34
N ASP A 151 -15.78 5.83 8.59
CA ASP A 151 -17.13 6.40 8.60
C ASP A 151 -17.81 6.25 7.22
N ARG A 152 -17.07 6.51 6.14
CA ARG A 152 -17.58 6.32 4.76
C ARG A 152 -17.85 4.85 4.44
N MET A 153 -16.95 3.94 4.83
CA MET A 153 -17.13 2.50 4.63
C MET A 153 -18.40 1.98 5.33
N ALA A 154 -18.74 2.55 6.49
CA ALA A 154 -19.92 2.16 7.27
C ALA A 154 -21.23 2.73 6.71
N SER A 155 -21.19 3.91 6.08
CA SER A 155 -22.40 4.68 5.74
C SER A 155 -22.70 4.77 4.24
N ASP A 156 -21.69 4.59 3.37
CA ASP A 156 -21.85 4.82 1.94
C ASP A 156 -21.38 3.60 1.11
N PRO A 157 -22.30 2.95 0.34
CA PRO A 157 -21.98 1.82 -0.52
C PRO A 157 -20.92 2.10 -1.58
N ALA A 158 -20.66 3.37 -1.94
CA ALA A 158 -19.57 3.73 -2.84
C ALA A 158 -18.19 3.44 -2.25
N TRP A 159 -18.09 3.32 -0.93
CA TRP A 159 -16.86 3.08 -0.19
C TRP A 159 -16.68 1.64 0.30
N VAL A 160 -17.41 0.69 -0.26
CA VAL A 160 -17.11 -0.74 -0.09
C VAL A 160 -15.74 -1.01 -0.72
N PRO A 161 -14.76 -1.58 0.01
CA PRO A 161 -13.44 -1.87 -0.55
C PRO A 161 -13.51 -2.82 -1.75
N ASP A 162 -12.53 -2.73 -2.63
CA ASP A 162 -12.42 -3.63 -3.79
C ASP A 162 -12.09 -5.05 -3.36
N PHE A 163 -11.29 -5.19 -2.30
CA PHE A 163 -10.95 -6.48 -1.69
C PHE A 163 -10.90 -6.35 -0.17
N GLY A 164 -11.05 -7.49 0.51
CA GLY A 164 -10.98 -7.57 1.96
C GLY A 164 -12.31 -7.26 2.66
N PRO A 165 -12.29 -7.07 4.00
CA PRO A 165 -13.48 -6.87 4.80
C PRO A 165 -14.16 -5.53 4.49
N LYS A 166 -15.49 -5.52 4.55
CA LYS A 166 -16.32 -4.34 4.25
C LYS A 166 -16.35 -3.31 5.38
N LEU A 167 -15.87 -3.66 6.55
CA LEU A 167 -15.77 -2.80 7.72
C LEU A 167 -14.35 -2.88 8.27
N LEU A 168 -13.84 -1.75 8.75
CA LEU A 168 -12.64 -1.75 9.59
C LEU A 168 -13.06 -2.28 10.96
N HIS A 169 -12.62 -3.48 11.31
CA HIS A 169 -12.81 -3.99 12.66
C HIS A 169 -11.94 -3.18 13.62
N GLN A 170 -12.56 -2.54 14.60
CA GLN A 170 -11.89 -1.83 15.69
C GLN A 170 -11.37 -2.79 16.78
N THR A 171 -10.93 -3.97 16.41
CA THR A 171 -10.22 -4.82 17.37
C THR A 171 -8.77 -4.35 17.50
N ALA A 172 -8.29 -4.35 18.71
CA ALA A 172 -6.96 -3.88 19.09
C ALA A 172 -5.88 -4.50 18.20
N GLY A 173 -5.29 -3.72 17.30
CA GLY A 173 -4.19 -4.11 16.42
C GLY A 173 -4.46 -4.07 14.91
N GLU A 174 -5.69 -3.93 14.43
CA GLU A 174 -6.05 -4.16 13.03
C GLU A 174 -6.69 -2.98 12.29
N LEU A 175 -6.26 -1.75 12.56
CA LEU A 175 -6.60 -0.62 11.69
C LEU A 175 -5.55 -0.51 10.58
N THR A 176 -5.55 -1.48 9.67
CA THR A 176 -4.69 -1.46 8.51
C THR A 176 -5.54 -1.30 7.26
N GLY A 177 -5.58 -0.11 6.72
CA GLY A 177 -6.10 0.12 5.36
C GLY A 177 -4.94 0.10 4.37
N LEU A 178 -5.12 -0.54 3.23
CA LEU A 178 -4.17 -0.48 2.12
C LEU A 178 -4.83 0.19 0.93
N VAL A 179 -4.16 1.20 0.43
CA VAL A 179 -4.53 1.88 -0.81
C VAL A 179 -3.45 1.59 -1.85
N VAL A 180 -3.84 1.01 -2.98
CA VAL A 180 -2.90 0.66 -4.04
C VAL A 180 -2.96 1.70 -5.15
N ARG A 181 -1.83 2.38 -5.42
CA ARG A 181 -1.69 3.51 -6.36
C ARG A 181 -0.99 3.19 -7.67
N TYR A 182 -1.35 3.99 -8.70
CA TYR A 182 -0.61 4.27 -9.92
C TYR A 182 -0.33 5.74 -10.07
N ASP A 183 0.96 6.09 -10.27
CA ASP A 183 1.39 7.36 -10.84
C ASP A 183 2.39 7.13 -11.96
N LEU A 184 2.30 7.99 -12.95
CA LEU A 184 3.41 8.34 -13.82
C LEU A 184 4.24 9.41 -13.14
#